data_e7848a52063bdcf0d171099cfc45e136
#
_entry.id   e7848a52063bdcf0d171099cfc45e136
#
_cell.length_a   1.000
_cell.length_b   1.000
_cell.length_c   1.000
_cell.angle_alpha   90.00
_cell.angle_beta   90.00
_cell.angle_gamma   90.00
#
_symmetry.space_group_name_H-M   'P 1'
#
loop_
_entity.id
_entity.type
_entity.pdbx_description
1 polymer ?
#
loop_
_entity_poly.entity_id
_entity_poly.type
_entity_poly.pdbx_seq_one_letter_code
_entity_poly.pdbx_strand_id
1 'polypeptide(L)'
;MRVSKVITKSGDGGQTGLGDGRRVSKTDIRIQAIGSMDYLNSLLGWAMVVARSPVKNDLERIQQDLFDLGGELAMPGIELQLLSAERLNWLEHETEKLNESLPPLKEFILPGGTELSARIHIVRTACRNTERDIVALAETKEDSYLHKIFLNRLSDYLFVLARKVQMDEGTNEIQWDH
;
A
#
# COMPACT_ATOMS: atom_id res chain seq x y z
N MET A 1 -2.38 -21.97 -10.65
CA MET A 1 -1.98 -21.56 -12.00
C MET A 1 -0.46 -21.71 -12.12
N ARG A 2 0.07 -22.37 -13.13
CA ARG A 2 1.52 -22.52 -13.33
C ARG A 2 1.94 -21.57 -14.45
N VAL A 3 2.74 -20.54 -14.12
CA VAL A 3 3.31 -19.64 -15.13
C VAL A 3 4.48 -20.36 -15.79
N SER A 4 4.24 -21.00 -16.94
CA SER A 4 5.27 -21.76 -17.67
C SER A 4 5.98 -20.94 -18.76
N LYS A 5 5.39 -19.81 -19.18
CA LYS A 5 5.95 -18.93 -20.20
C LYS A 5 5.79 -17.47 -19.77
N VAL A 6 6.90 -16.80 -19.47
CA VAL A 6 6.91 -15.40 -19.03
C VAL A 6 6.88 -14.44 -20.24
N ILE A 7 7.70 -14.70 -21.26
CA ILE A 7 7.76 -13.85 -22.45
C ILE A 7 6.73 -14.30 -23.47
N THR A 8 5.61 -13.59 -23.55
CA THR A 8 4.51 -13.90 -24.46
C THR A 8 4.45 -12.98 -25.69
N LYS A 9 5.11 -11.81 -25.65
CA LYS A 9 5.06 -10.74 -26.64
C LYS A 9 3.66 -10.17 -26.93
N SER A 10 2.63 -10.63 -26.21
CA SER A 10 1.25 -10.22 -26.42
C SER A 10 0.97 -8.75 -26.08
N GLY A 11 1.89 -8.13 -25.30
CA GLY A 11 1.77 -6.73 -24.85
C GLY A 11 2.58 -5.71 -25.67
N ASP A 12 3.30 -6.13 -26.72
CA ASP A 12 4.21 -5.26 -27.47
C ASP A 12 3.46 -4.14 -28.25
N GLY A 13 2.19 -4.37 -28.59
CA GLY A 13 1.31 -3.39 -29.22
C GLY A 13 0.66 -2.39 -28.25
N GLY A 14 1.15 -2.27 -27.01
CA GLY A 14 0.63 -1.28 -26.02
C GLY A 14 -0.68 -1.70 -25.35
N GLN A 15 -1.12 -2.96 -25.51
CA GLN A 15 -2.29 -3.50 -24.83
C GLN A 15 -1.91 -4.57 -23.82
N THR A 16 -2.75 -4.74 -22.79
CA THR A 16 -2.62 -5.80 -21.78
C THR A 16 -3.97 -6.47 -21.52
N GLY A 17 -3.93 -7.69 -20.98
CA GLY A 17 -5.13 -8.43 -20.58
C GLY A 17 -5.51 -8.13 -19.13
N LEU A 18 -6.80 -8.04 -18.85
CA LEU A 18 -7.36 -8.14 -17.52
C LEU A 18 -7.68 -9.60 -17.19
N GLY A 19 -7.94 -9.88 -15.91
CA GLY A 19 -8.24 -11.24 -15.45
C GLY A 19 -9.55 -11.81 -15.98
N ASP A 20 -10.48 -10.96 -16.42
CA ASP A 20 -11.74 -11.35 -17.10
C ASP A 20 -11.58 -11.65 -18.60
N GLY A 21 -10.36 -11.59 -19.11
CA GLY A 21 -10.02 -11.87 -20.53
C GLY A 21 -10.13 -10.66 -21.46
N ARG A 22 -10.65 -9.51 -21.02
CA ARG A 22 -10.65 -8.27 -21.81
C ARG A 22 -9.24 -7.76 -22.02
N ARG A 23 -9.03 -7.10 -23.16
CA ARG A 23 -7.79 -6.39 -23.45
C ARG A 23 -8.04 -4.89 -23.42
N VAL A 24 -7.15 -4.17 -22.73
CA VAL A 24 -7.21 -2.70 -22.55
C VAL A 24 -5.86 -2.08 -22.89
N SER A 25 -5.84 -0.78 -23.11
CA SER A 25 -4.58 -0.03 -23.25
C SER A 25 -3.75 -0.14 -21.96
N LYS A 26 -2.43 -0.19 -22.10
CA LYS A 26 -1.52 -0.06 -20.94
C LYS A 26 -1.61 1.31 -20.25
N THR A 27 -2.24 2.29 -20.92
CA THR A 27 -2.51 3.62 -20.36
C THR A 27 -3.92 3.74 -19.76
N ASP A 28 -4.70 2.65 -19.71
CA ASP A 28 -6.01 2.65 -19.03
C ASP A 28 -5.83 2.96 -17.55
N ILE A 29 -6.72 3.79 -16.99
CA ILE A 29 -6.67 4.21 -15.59
C ILE A 29 -6.67 3.03 -14.61
N ARG A 30 -7.32 1.91 -14.98
CA ARG A 30 -7.30 0.68 -14.18
C ARG A 30 -5.92 0.02 -14.17
N ILE A 31 -5.24 0.01 -15.31
CA ILE A 31 -3.86 -0.51 -15.40
C ILE A 31 -2.89 0.38 -14.63
N GLN A 32 -3.11 1.70 -14.62
CA GLN A 32 -2.35 2.63 -13.79
C GLN A 32 -2.54 2.31 -12.31
N ALA A 33 -3.78 2.14 -11.85
CA ALA A 33 -4.09 1.79 -10.46
C ALA A 33 -3.47 0.45 -10.04
N ILE A 34 -3.55 -0.59 -10.90
CA ILE A 34 -2.90 -1.88 -10.65
C ILE A 34 -1.38 -1.71 -10.55
N GLY A 35 -0.78 -0.91 -11.44
CA GLY A 35 0.67 -0.65 -11.43
C GLY A 35 1.12 0.09 -10.16
N SER A 36 0.34 1.06 -9.69
CA SER A 36 0.61 1.78 -8.44
C SER A 36 0.50 0.86 -7.23
N MET A 37 -0.44 -0.09 -7.23
CA MET A 37 -0.59 -1.10 -6.18
C MET A 37 0.63 -2.04 -6.14
N ASP A 38 1.09 -2.51 -7.28
CA ASP A 38 2.30 -3.35 -7.41
C ASP A 38 3.56 -2.60 -6.96
N TYR A 39 3.69 -1.33 -7.34
CA TYR A 39 4.79 -0.47 -6.90
C TYR A 39 4.80 -0.29 -5.36
N LEU A 40 3.64 0.01 -4.76
CA LEU A 40 3.49 0.11 -3.30
C LEU A 40 3.90 -1.20 -2.62
N ASN A 41 3.43 -2.32 -3.13
CA ASN A 41 3.75 -3.65 -2.60
C ASN A 41 5.25 -3.97 -2.69
N SER A 42 5.89 -3.58 -3.80
CA SER A 42 7.35 -3.74 -3.98
C SER A 42 8.15 -2.89 -2.98
N LEU A 43 7.71 -1.67 -2.69
CA LEU A 43 8.33 -0.81 -1.67
C LEU A 43 8.17 -1.36 -0.24
N LEU A 44 7.04 -2.02 0.07
CA LEU A 44 6.89 -2.76 1.33
C LEU A 44 7.95 -3.87 1.44
N GLY A 45 8.13 -4.64 0.36
CA GLY A 45 9.18 -5.65 0.30
C GLY A 45 10.57 -5.07 0.56
N TRP A 46 10.86 -3.91 -0.01
CA TRP A 46 12.12 -3.21 0.23
C TRP A 46 12.28 -2.73 1.68
N ALA A 47 11.21 -2.25 2.33
CA ALA A 47 11.24 -1.89 3.74
C ALA A 47 11.49 -3.12 4.64
N MET A 48 10.87 -4.26 4.31
CA MET A 48 11.02 -5.51 5.07
C MET A 48 12.44 -6.10 5.07
N VAL A 49 13.30 -5.72 4.12
CA VAL A 49 14.70 -6.19 4.08
C VAL A 49 15.44 -5.86 5.38
N VAL A 50 15.13 -4.73 5.99
CA VAL A 50 15.77 -4.25 7.24
C VAL A 50 14.86 -4.38 8.46
N ALA A 51 13.59 -4.74 8.27
CA ALA A 51 12.63 -4.92 9.36
C ALA A 51 12.87 -6.22 10.11
N ARG A 52 12.57 -6.21 11.40
CA ARG A 52 12.56 -7.38 12.30
C ARG A 52 11.13 -7.64 12.78
N SER A 53 10.86 -8.87 13.26
CA SER A 53 9.58 -9.17 13.93
C SER A 53 9.44 -8.35 15.22
N PRO A 54 8.22 -7.84 15.56
CA PRO A 54 6.96 -8.16 14.90
C PRO A 54 6.69 -7.34 13.62
N VAL A 55 7.31 -6.16 13.44
CA VAL A 55 7.06 -5.24 12.32
C VAL A 55 7.13 -5.93 10.95
N LYS A 56 8.12 -6.81 10.75
CA LYS A 56 8.25 -7.57 9.50
C LYS A 56 7.01 -8.40 9.19
N ASN A 57 6.44 -9.07 10.20
CA ASN A 57 5.26 -9.93 10.04
C ASN A 57 4.02 -9.10 9.65
N ASP A 58 3.87 -7.92 10.26
CA ASP A 58 2.76 -7.01 9.93
C ASP A 58 2.86 -6.49 8.51
N LEU A 59 4.06 -6.08 8.08
CA LEU A 59 4.29 -5.62 6.70
C LEU A 59 4.08 -6.74 5.67
N GLU A 60 4.49 -7.98 5.97
CA GLU A 60 4.24 -9.14 5.12
C GLU A 60 2.74 -9.42 4.97
N ARG A 61 1.99 -9.31 6.06
CA ARG A 61 0.54 -9.45 6.04
C ARG A 61 -0.14 -8.36 5.21
N ILE A 62 0.33 -7.12 5.31
CA ILE A 62 -0.16 -6.01 4.48
C ILE A 62 0.18 -6.25 2.99
N GLN A 63 1.33 -6.85 2.66
CA GLN A 63 1.63 -7.23 1.28
C GLN A 63 0.61 -8.22 0.70
N GLN A 64 0.13 -9.18 1.50
CA GLN A 64 -0.93 -10.09 1.05
C GLN A 64 -2.23 -9.32 0.79
N ASP A 65 -2.63 -8.41 1.71
CA ASP A 65 -3.82 -7.58 1.52
C ASP A 65 -3.73 -6.74 0.21
N LEU A 66 -2.57 -6.17 -0.10
CA LEU A 66 -2.36 -5.40 -1.33
C LEU A 66 -2.41 -6.28 -2.59
N PHE A 67 -1.96 -7.53 -2.49
CA PHE A 67 -2.09 -8.51 -3.57
C PHE A 67 -3.55 -8.86 -3.84
N ASP A 68 -4.33 -9.05 -2.78
CA ASP A 68 -5.78 -9.30 -2.87
C ASP A 68 -6.50 -8.11 -3.53
N LEU A 69 -6.22 -6.88 -3.09
CA LEU A 69 -6.76 -5.66 -3.70
C LEU A 69 -6.37 -5.53 -5.19
N GLY A 70 -5.12 -5.83 -5.53
CA GLY A 70 -4.64 -5.84 -6.91
C GLY A 70 -5.36 -6.90 -7.76
N GLY A 71 -5.66 -8.06 -7.18
CA GLY A 71 -6.44 -9.13 -7.79
C GLY A 71 -7.87 -8.69 -8.10
N GLU A 72 -8.53 -8.01 -7.16
CA GLU A 72 -9.87 -7.44 -7.36
C GLU A 72 -9.89 -6.40 -8.49
N LEU A 73 -8.90 -5.50 -8.52
CA LEU A 73 -8.76 -4.50 -9.58
C LEU A 73 -8.58 -5.14 -10.96
N ALA A 74 -7.91 -6.29 -11.03
CA ALA A 74 -7.69 -7.03 -12.27
C ALA A 74 -8.94 -7.77 -12.79
N MET A 75 -10.01 -7.89 -11.97
CA MET A 75 -11.24 -8.63 -12.27
C MET A 75 -12.47 -7.72 -12.26
N PRO A 76 -12.55 -6.70 -13.13
CA PRO A 76 -13.63 -5.73 -13.11
C PRO A 76 -15.00 -6.37 -13.39
N GLY A 77 -16.00 -5.99 -12.58
CA GLY A 77 -17.36 -6.53 -12.66
C GLY A 77 -17.53 -7.91 -12.00
N ILE A 78 -16.51 -8.40 -11.32
CA ILE A 78 -16.59 -9.61 -10.48
C ILE A 78 -16.30 -9.19 -9.05
N GLU A 79 -17.28 -9.37 -8.17
CA GLU A 79 -17.15 -9.08 -6.75
C GLU A 79 -16.44 -10.25 -6.06
N LEU A 80 -15.12 -10.13 -5.89
CA LEU A 80 -14.29 -11.20 -5.29
C LEU A 80 -14.30 -11.13 -3.75
N GLN A 81 -14.40 -9.93 -3.17
CA GLN A 81 -14.33 -9.68 -1.72
C GLN A 81 -13.16 -10.39 -1.02
N LEU A 82 -11.97 -10.27 -1.62
CA LEU A 82 -10.75 -10.90 -1.09
C LEU A 82 -10.29 -10.21 0.19
N LEU A 83 -10.41 -8.87 0.24
CA LEU A 83 -10.12 -8.10 1.45
C LEU A 83 -11.34 -8.11 2.38
N SER A 84 -11.19 -8.66 3.57
CA SER A 84 -12.26 -8.71 4.57
C SER A 84 -12.33 -7.44 5.44
N ALA A 85 -13.51 -7.17 6.01
CA ALA A 85 -13.69 -6.07 6.96
C ALA A 85 -12.82 -6.21 8.22
N GLU A 86 -12.52 -7.46 8.64
CA GLU A 86 -11.64 -7.72 9.78
C GLU A 86 -10.22 -7.20 9.52
N ARG A 87 -9.78 -7.16 8.25
CA ARG A 87 -8.46 -6.61 7.90
C ARG A 87 -8.41 -5.11 8.09
N LEU A 88 -9.48 -4.41 7.74
CA LEU A 88 -9.60 -2.97 8.01
C LEU A 88 -9.63 -2.70 9.52
N ASN A 89 -10.44 -3.44 10.28
CA ASN A 89 -10.53 -3.30 11.73
C ASN A 89 -9.18 -3.57 12.41
N TRP A 90 -8.44 -4.58 11.94
CA TRP A 90 -7.09 -4.88 12.43
C TRP A 90 -6.14 -3.69 12.21
N LEU A 91 -6.17 -3.10 11.02
CA LEU A 91 -5.30 -1.98 10.66
C LEU A 91 -5.60 -0.74 11.53
N GLU A 92 -6.87 -0.44 11.75
CA GLU A 92 -7.30 0.65 12.63
C GLU A 92 -6.87 0.41 14.08
N HIS A 93 -7.11 -0.80 14.60
CA HIS A 93 -6.72 -1.16 15.96
C HIS A 93 -5.21 -1.09 16.20
N GLU A 94 -4.39 -1.64 15.29
CA GLU A 94 -2.93 -1.58 15.43
C GLU A 94 -2.40 -0.14 15.29
N THR A 95 -3.05 0.69 14.47
CA THR A 95 -2.71 2.12 14.37
C THR A 95 -2.94 2.83 15.71
N GLU A 96 -4.10 2.62 16.34
CA GLU A 96 -4.44 3.21 17.65
C GLU A 96 -3.45 2.75 18.72
N LYS A 97 -3.23 1.45 18.83
CA LYS A 97 -2.32 0.84 19.79
C LYS A 97 -0.88 1.36 19.67
N LEU A 98 -0.36 1.49 18.45
CA LEU A 98 0.96 2.07 18.22
C LEU A 98 0.98 3.55 18.63
N ASN A 99 -0.06 4.31 18.25
CA ASN A 99 -0.14 5.73 18.51
C ASN A 99 -0.24 6.05 20.02
N GLU A 100 -0.92 5.22 20.81
CA GLU A 100 -0.98 5.37 22.27
C GLU A 100 0.39 5.32 22.95
N SER A 101 1.35 4.61 22.36
CA SER A 101 2.71 4.50 22.87
C SER A 101 3.63 5.66 22.49
N LEU A 102 3.16 6.57 21.62
CA LEU A 102 3.95 7.66 21.08
C LEU A 102 3.65 8.98 21.80
N PRO A 103 4.64 9.87 21.94
CA PRO A 103 4.39 11.21 22.44
C PRO A 103 3.50 11.99 21.45
N PRO A 104 2.61 12.87 21.96
CA PRO A 104 1.77 13.68 21.10
C PRO A 104 2.63 14.59 20.21
N LEU A 105 2.21 14.71 18.93
CA LEU A 105 2.84 15.66 18.01
C LEU A 105 2.47 17.09 18.40
N LYS A 106 3.47 17.95 18.44
CA LYS A 106 3.30 19.41 18.61
C LYS A 106 3.45 20.13 17.28
N GLU A 107 4.30 19.59 16.40
CA GLU A 107 4.62 20.10 15.08
C GLU A 107 4.73 18.95 14.07
N PHE A 108 4.73 19.28 12.79
CA PHE A 108 5.02 18.29 11.73
C PHE A 108 6.44 17.75 11.90
N ILE A 109 6.62 16.47 11.60
CA ILE A 109 7.93 15.84 11.57
C ILE A 109 8.46 15.74 10.15
N LEU A 110 9.78 15.86 10.00
CA LEU A 110 10.45 15.62 8.73
C LEU A 110 10.57 14.10 8.51
N PRO A 111 10.17 13.59 7.33
CA PRO A 111 10.33 12.16 7.00
C PRO A 111 11.82 11.78 6.98
N GLY A 112 12.21 10.79 7.79
CA GLY A 112 13.61 10.38 7.91
C GLY A 112 13.84 9.51 9.14
N GLY A 113 14.96 9.74 9.81
CA GLY A 113 15.35 9.04 11.03
C GLY A 113 16.20 7.80 10.76
N THR A 114 15.81 6.66 11.27
CA THR A 114 16.50 5.39 11.02
C THR A 114 16.23 4.85 9.63
N GLU A 115 17.02 3.88 9.17
CA GLU A 115 16.85 3.31 7.82
C GLU A 115 15.44 2.73 7.61
N LEU A 116 14.94 1.96 8.58
CA LEU A 116 13.60 1.40 8.49
C LEU A 116 12.53 2.49 8.51
N SER A 117 12.62 3.48 9.41
CA SER A 117 11.70 4.62 9.46
C SER A 117 11.65 5.37 8.13
N ALA A 118 12.82 5.70 7.55
CA ALA A 118 12.91 6.40 6.27
C ALA A 118 12.26 5.59 5.14
N ARG A 119 12.49 4.29 5.08
CA ARG A 119 11.85 3.40 4.10
C ARG A 119 10.34 3.35 4.28
N ILE A 120 9.82 3.27 5.51
CA ILE A 120 8.39 3.30 5.80
C ILE A 120 7.76 4.63 5.36
N HIS A 121 8.44 5.75 5.53
CA HIS A 121 7.96 7.04 5.02
C HIS A 121 7.85 7.07 3.48
N ILE A 122 8.76 6.42 2.75
CA ILE A 122 8.64 6.26 1.29
C ILE A 122 7.44 5.39 0.95
N VAL A 123 7.25 4.25 1.63
CA VAL A 123 6.07 3.39 1.47
C VAL A 123 4.78 4.18 1.73
N ARG A 124 4.73 4.98 2.80
CA ARG A 124 3.59 5.83 3.14
C ARG A 124 3.24 6.82 2.01
N THR A 125 4.22 7.47 1.44
CA THR A 125 3.96 8.43 0.34
C THR A 125 3.54 7.72 -0.95
N ALA A 126 4.08 6.55 -1.23
CA ALA A 126 3.62 5.69 -2.33
C ALA A 126 2.17 5.20 -2.09
N CYS A 127 1.82 4.83 -0.85
CA CYS A 127 0.45 4.46 -0.47
C CYS A 127 -0.54 5.59 -0.78
N ARG A 128 -0.22 6.83 -0.42
CA ARG A 128 -1.04 8.00 -0.73
C ARG A 128 -1.17 8.27 -2.24
N ASN A 129 -0.13 8.01 -3.02
CA ASN A 129 -0.22 8.09 -4.49
C ASN A 129 -1.13 7.00 -5.04
N THR A 130 -0.99 5.76 -4.57
CA THR A 130 -1.86 4.64 -4.94
C THR A 130 -3.31 4.92 -4.58
N GLU A 131 -3.59 5.45 -3.38
CA GLU A 131 -4.93 5.88 -2.98
C GLU A 131 -5.54 6.88 -3.99
N ARG A 132 -4.78 7.87 -4.44
CA ARG A 132 -5.24 8.85 -5.43
C ARG A 132 -5.57 8.21 -6.78
N ASP A 133 -4.78 7.25 -7.25
CA ASP A 133 -5.05 6.51 -8.49
C ASP A 133 -6.32 5.66 -8.36
N ILE A 134 -6.56 5.06 -7.18
CA ILE A 134 -7.80 4.33 -6.89
C ILE A 134 -9.01 5.27 -6.83
N VAL A 135 -8.87 6.46 -6.23
CA VAL A 135 -9.93 7.47 -6.23
C VAL A 135 -10.27 7.89 -7.66
N ALA A 136 -9.28 8.18 -8.49
CA ALA A 136 -9.48 8.55 -9.89
C ALA A 136 -10.15 7.42 -10.69
N LEU A 137 -9.81 6.15 -10.44
CA LEU A 137 -10.48 5.00 -11.04
C LEU A 137 -11.95 4.94 -10.62
N ALA A 138 -12.25 5.16 -9.34
CA ALA A 138 -13.60 5.09 -8.81
C ALA A 138 -14.53 6.20 -9.35
N GLU A 139 -13.97 7.38 -9.72
CA GLU A 139 -14.73 8.45 -10.34
C GLU A 139 -15.17 8.13 -11.78
N THR A 140 -14.45 7.23 -12.46
CA THR A 140 -14.71 6.90 -13.86
C THR A 140 -15.39 5.55 -14.05
N LYS A 141 -15.27 4.66 -13.10
CA LYS A 141 -15.77 3.27 -13.16
C LYS A 141 -16.30 2.90 -11.80
N GLU A 142 -17.50 2.37 -11.76
CA GLU A 142 -18.08 1.85 -10.52
C GLU A 142 -17.12 0.79 -9.97
N ASP A 143 -16.65 0.94 -8.74
CA ASP A 143 -16.05 -0.04 -7.83
C ASP A 143 -14.91 0.53 -7.00
N SER A 144 -14.63 -0.10 -5.87
CA SER A 144 -13.44 0.08 -5.03
C SER A 144 -13.61 0.97 -3.79
N TYR A 145 -14.83 1.03 -3.22
CA TYR A 145 -15.02 1.79 -1.97
C TYR A 145 -14.10 1.29 -0.83
N LEU A 146 -14.01 -0.01 -0.63
CA LEU A 146 -13.17 -0.60 0.42
C LEU A 146 -11.68 -0.37 0.19
N HIS A 147 -11.22 -0.41 -1.08
CA HIS A 147 -9.84 -0.13 -1.44
C HIS A 147 -9.38 1.26 -1.00
N LYS A 148 -10.21 2.29 -1.22
CA LYS A 148 -9.90 3.66 -0.81
C LYS A 148 -9.77 3.79 0.70
N ILE A 149 -10.70 3.20 1.45
CA ILE A 149 -10.69 3.22 2.90
C ILE A 149 -9.44 2.52 3.43
N PHE A 150 -9.13 1.33 2.92
CA PHE A 150 -7.97 0.57 3.35
C PHE A 150 -6.66 1.33 3.11
N LEU A 151 -6.46 1.90 1.92
CA LEU A 151 -5.24 2.66 1.60
C LEU A 151 -5.12 3.93 2.45
N ASN A 152 -6.23 4.61 2.71
CA ASN A 152 -6.23 5.76 3.60
C ASN A 152 -5.76 5.35 5.01
N ARG A 153 -6.36 4.33 5.61
CA ARG A 153 -5.94 3.79 6.93
C ARG A 153 -4.52 3.24 6.91
N LEU A 154 -4.11 2.58 5.82
CA LEU A 154 -2.74 2.10 5.68
C LEU A 154 -1.73 3.25 5.69
N SER A 155 -2.04 4.39 5.07
CA SER A 155 -1.16 5.54 5.11
C SER A 155 -0.99 6.09 6.55
N ASP A 156 -2.05 6.08 7.35
CA ASP A 156 -2.01 6.49 8.75
C ASP A 156 -1.21 5.49 9.61
N TYR A 157 -1.45 4.20 9.43
CA TYR A 157 -0.67 3.13 10.05
C TYR A 157 0.84 3.28 9.77
N LEU A 158 1.21 3.47 8.51
CA LEU A 158 2.61 3.62 8.10
C LEU A 158 3.25 4.87 8.72
N PHE A 159 2.49 5.95 8.89
CA PHE A 159 2.99 7.14 9.57
C PHE A 159 3.31 6.85 11.03
N VAL A 160 2.38 6.24 11.75
CA VAL A 160 2.55 5.90 13.17
C VAL A 160 3.64 4.85 13.35
N LEU A 161 3.70 3.84 12.46
CA LEU A 161 4.74 2.81 12.48
C LEU A 161 6.14 3.40 12.27
N ALA A 162 6.31 4.35 11.34
CA ALA A 162 7.61 5.00 11.11
C ALA A 162 8.11 5.71 12.38
N ARG A 163 7.23 6.42 13.07
CA ARG A 163 7.51 7.08 14.35
C ARG A 163 7.89 6.06 15.44
N LYS A 164 7.11 4.99 15.55
CA LYS A 164 7.33 3.94 16.54
C LYS A 164 8.68 3.25 16.36
N VAL A 165 9.01 2.88 15.14
CA VAL A 165 10.31 2.28 14.80
C VAL A 165 11.46 3.22 15.17
N GLN A 166 11.34 4.50 14.82
CA GLN A 166 12.37 5.49 15.14
C GLN A 166 12.56 5.66 16.64
N MET A 167 11.48 5.70 17.40
CA MET A 167 11.52 5.77 18.86
C MET A 167 12.16 4.52 19.47
N ASP A 168 11.79 3.32 19.00
CA ASP A 168 12.33 2.06 19.51
C ASP A 168 13.84 1.89 19.22
N GLU A 169 14.33 2.50 18.15
CA GLU A 169 15.76 2.56 17.81
C GLU A 169 16.49 3.72 18.51
N GLY A 170 15.83 4.43 19.43
CA GLY A 170 16.42 5.47 20.27
C GLY A 170 16.79 6.75 19.52
N THR A 171 16.17 7.01 18.37
CA THR A 171 16.41 8.19 17.53
C THR A 171 15.28 9.19 17.67
N ASN A 172 15.60 10.47 17.87
CA ASN A 172 14.61 11.54 18.00
C ASN A 172 14.03 11.95 16.64
N GLU A 173 12.74 12.28 16.63
CA GLU A 173 12.08 12.90 15.48
C GLU A 173 12.60 14.32 15.27
N ILE A 174 12.86 14.68 14.00
CA ILE A 174 13.19 16.07 13.63
C ILE A 174 11.86 16.76 13.31
N GLN A 175 11.55 17.78 14.10
CA GLN A 175 10.36 18.59 13.87
C GLN A 175 10.63 19.63 12.79
N TRP A 176 9.56 20.01 12.08
CA TRP A 176 9.62 21.12 11.13
C TRP A 176 9.78 22.44 11.89
N ASP A 177 10.82 23.18 11.53
CA ASP A 177 11.13 24.52 12.04
C ASP A 177 10.66 25.54 11.00
N HIS A 178 9.78 26.47 11.38
CA HIS A 178 9.13 27.47 10.51
C HIS A 178 9.24 28.90 11.06
#